data_2fe65e6f4aa1d27a8868499be36d464d
#
_entry.id   2fe65e6f4aa1d27a8868499be36d464d
#
_cell.length_a   1.000
_cell.length_b   1.000
_cell.length_c   1.000
_cell.angle_alpha   90.00
_cell.angle_beta   90.00
_cell.angle_gamma   90.00
#
_symmetry.space_group_name_H-M   'P 1'
#
loop_
_entity.id
_entity.type
_entity.pdbx_description
1 polymer ?
#
loop_
_entity_poly.entity_id
_entity_poly.type
_entity_poly.pdbx_seq_one_letter_code
_entity_poly.pdbx_strand_id
1 'polypeptide(L)'
;MWTDRWGVTYNDNRTALIHIDNECFCCEEYTIPEGVRSIEDNFMLIDNKRLRKINLPSTLRYMVDNTFIECPLEELVLPEGLTEIPGCMCESCLELKRVVLPSTLRVIGNAAFCHCKILSNIVLPDGLEIIHADAFACCVSLK
;
A
#
# COMPACT_ATOMS: atom_id res chain seq x y z
N MET A 1 -16.21 -16.87 -1.80
CA MET A 1 -14.89 -16.36 -1.40
C MET A 1 -13.85 -17.46 -1.56
N TRP A 2 -12.64 -17.08 -1.89
CA TRP A 2 -11.54 -18.03 -2.07
C TRP A 2 -10.33 -17.57 -1.25
N THR A 3 -9.75 -18.48 -0.46
CA THR A 3 -8.57 -18.21 0.37
C THR A 3 -7.39 -19.00 -0.15
N ASP A 4 -6.25 -18.33 -0.32
CA ASP A 4 -5.03 -19.01 -0.75
C ASP A 4 -4.30 -19.71 0.43
N ARG A 5 -3.19 -20.39 0.11
CA ARG A 5 -2.38 -21.08 1.12
C ARG A 5 -1.71 -20.18 2.16
N TRP A 6 -1.70 -18.88 1.93
CA TRP A 6 -1.10 -17.87 2.80
C TRP A 6 -2.13 -17.14 3.69
N GLY A 7 -3.41 -17.55 3.64
CA GLY A 7 -4.49 -16.93 4.39
C GLY A 7 -5.06 -15.66 3.75
N VAL A 8 -4.72 -15.39 2.48
CA VAL A 8 -5.27 -14.24 1.76
C VAL A 8 -6.60 -14.63 1.11
N THR A 9 -7.65 -13.89 1.46
CA THR A 9 -9.03 -14.16 1.00
C THR A 9 -9.46 -13.14 -0.03
N TYR A 10 -10.02 -13.64 -1.12
CA TYR A 10 -10.57 -12.86 -2.24
C TYR A 10 -12.06 -13.11 -2.39
N ASN A 11 -12.76 -12.19 -3.05
CA ASN A 11 -14.15 -12.40 -3.48
C ASN A 11 -14.26 -13.54 -4.50
N ASP A 12 -15.51 -13.97 -4.83
CA ASP A 12 -15.74 -15.12 -5.72
C ASP A 12 -15.13 -14.95 -7.11
N ASN A 13 -15.12 -13.72 -7.64
CA ASN A 13 -14.57 -13.40 -8.95
C ASN A 13 -13.07 -13.10 -8.92
N ARG A 14 -12.43 -13.12 -7.74
CA ARG A 14 -11.01 -12.78 -7.52
C ARG A 14 -10.62 -11.38 -8.01
N THR A 15 -11.56 -10.44 -7.96
CA THR A 15 -11.34 -9.04 -8.33
C THR A 15 -11.08 -8.13 -7.14
N ALA A 16 -11.34 -8.61 -5.92
CA ALA A 16 -11.11 -7.88 -4.68
C ALA A 16 -10.38 -8.76 -3.66
N LEU A 17 -9.34 -8.21 -3.03
CA LEU A 17 -8.74 -8.77 -1.83
C LEU A 17 -9.57 -8.30 -0.64
N ILE A 18 -10.13 -9.25 0.12
CA ILE A 18 -11.10 -9.00 1.17
C ILE A 18 -10.49 -9.09 2.57
N HIS A 19 -9.53 -9.98 2.78
CA HIS A 19 -8.93 -10.20 4.08
C HIS A 19 -7.58 -10.90 4.01
N ILE A 20 -6.69 -10.57 4.97
CA ILE A 20 -5.45 -11.31 5.23
C ILE A 20 -5.47 -11.81 6.67
N ASP A 21 -5.38 -13.14 6.83
CA ASP A 21 -5.21 -13.75 8.14
C ASP A 21 -3.74 -13.64 8.59
N ASN A 22 -3.46 -12.68 9.46
CA ASN A 22 -2.10 -12.40 9.94
C ASN A 22 -1.46 -13.56 10.72
N GLU A 23 -2.23 -14.48 11.28
CA GLU A 23 -1.70 -15.67 11.96
C GLU A 23 -1.12 -16.67 10.95
N CYS A 24 -1.72 -16.76 9.77
CA CYS A 24 -1.27 -17.62 8.68
C CYS A 24 -0.26 -16.95 7.77
N PHE A 25 -0.31 -15.62 7.62
CA PHE A 25 0.49 -14.85 6.68
C PHE A 25 1.93 -14.65 7.17
N CYS A 26 2.85 -15.47 6.68
CA CYS A 26 4.25 -15.49 7.13
C CYS A 26 5.28 -15.14 6.04
N CYS A 27 4.82 -14.62 4.90
CA CYS A 27 5.68 -14.30 3.76
C CYS A 27 6.54 -13.05 4.00
N GLU A 28 7.76 -13.04 3.47
CA GLU A 28 8.57 -11.83 3.33
C GLU A 28 8.24 -11.06 2.04
N GLU A 29 7.78 -11.75 1.03
CA GLU A 29 7.30 -11.19 -0.24
C GLU A 29 5.98 -11.85 -0.63
N TYR A 30 5.01 -11.05 -1.07
CA TYR A 30 3.73 -11.54 -1.56
C TYR A 30 3.35 -10.84 -2.87
N THR A 31 2.78 -11.61 -3.80
CA THR A 31 2.28 -11.09 -5.07
C THR A 31 0.76 -11.22 -5.13
N ILE A 32 0.07 -10.10 -5.19
CA ILE A 32 -1.38 -10.06 -5.43
C ILE A 32 -1.61 -10.41 -6.90
N PRO A 33 -2.48 -11.39 -7.21
CA PRO A 33 -2.71 -11.85 -8.58
C PRO A 33 -3.25 -10.77 -9.52
N GLU A 34 -2.86 -10.82 -10.79
CA GLU A 34 -3.49 -10.02 -11.83
C GLU A 34 -5.00 -10.32 -11.91
N GLY A 35 -5.79 -9.28 -12.21
CA GLY A 35 -7.25 -9.34 -12.17
C GLY A 35 -7.84 -8.74 -10.90
N VAL A 36 -7.06 -8.67 -9.80
CA VAL A 36 -7.50 -7.96 -8.58
C VAL A 36 -7.53 -6.47 -8.87
N ARG A 37 -8.65 -5.82 -8.58
CA ARG A 37 -8.93 -4.40 -8.83
C ARG A 37 -9.04 -3.57 -7.58
N SER A 38 -9.33 -4.22 -6.43
CA SER A 38 -9.45 -3.53 -5.15
C SER A 38 -8.81 -4.31 -4.01
N ILE A 39 -8.33 -3.56 -3.00
CA ILE A 39 -7.95 -4.06 -1.69
C ILE A 39 -8.93 -3.44 -0.70
N GLU A 40 -9.72 -4.28 -0.03
CA GLU A 40 -10.87 -3.87 0.80
C GLU A 40 -10.68 -4.19 2.30
N ASP A 41 -9.51 -4.68 2.68
CA ASP A 41 -9.16 -4.93 4.08
C ASP A 41 -8.27 -3.79 4.63
N ASN A 42 -8.80 -3.04 5.57
CA ASN A 42 -8.03 -2.05 6.32
C ASN A 42 -7.32 -2.73 7.51
N PHE A 43 -6.16 -2.20 7.88
CA PHE A 43 -5.31 -2.79 8.92
C PHE A 43 -4.86 -4.25 8.65
N MET A 44 -4.95 -4.69 7.43
CA MET A 44 -4.71 -6.09 7.06
C MET A 44 -3.31 -6.61 7.45
N LEU A 45 -2.34 -5.73 7.62
CA LEU A 45 -0.95 -6.08 7.90
C LEU A 45 -0.38 -5.40 9.16
N ILE A 46 -1.22 -4.80 10.01
CA ILE A 46 -0.78 -3.96 11.13
C ILE A 46 0.16 -4.70 12.11
N ASP A 47 -0.06 -5.96 12.37
CA ASP A 47 0.78 -6.77 13.26
C ASP A 47 1.80 -7.64 12.50
N ASN A 48 1.85 -7.52 11.19
CA ASN A 48 2.80 -8.29 10.40
C ASN A 48 4.22 -7.74 10.59
N LYS A 49 5.16 -8.59 10.98
CA LYS A 49 6.57 -8.22 11.17
C LYS A 49 7.50 -8.78 10.10
N ARG A 50 6.96 -9.45 9.08
CA ARG A 50 7.75 -10.19 8.10
C ARG A 50 7.70 -9.64 6.69
N LEU A 51 6.55 -9.13 6.24
CA LEU A 51 6.38 -8.68 4.87
C LEU A 51 7.28 -7.48 4.56
N ARG A 52 8.23 -7.67 3.66
CA ARG A 52 9.18 -6.65 3.20
C ARG A 52 8.80 -6.08 1.84
N LYS A 53 8.11 -6.88 1.06
CA LYS A 53 7.73 -6.52 -0.31
C LYS A 53 6.35 -7.05 -0.67
N ILE A 54 5.55 -6.20 -1.29
CA ILE A 54 4.27 -6.58 -1.89
C ILE A 54 4.26 -6.16 -3.36
N ASN A 55 3.94 -7.10 -4.25
CA ASN A 55 3.80 -6.82 -5.66
C ASN A 55 2.31 -6.61 -5.96
N LEU A 56 1.97 -5.41 -6.40
CA LEU A 56 0.60 -5.02 -6.72
C LEU A 56 0.31 -5.28 -8.20
N PRO A 57 -0.89 -5.78 -8.56
CA PRO A 57 -1.23 -6.08 -9.94
C PRO A 57 -1.45 -4.81 -10.76
N SER A 58 -1.19 -4.87 -12.05
CA SER A 58 -1.45 -3.76 -12.99
C SER A 58 -2.94 -3.39 -13.09
N THR A 59 -3.81 -4.31 -12.69
CA THR A 59 -5.27 -4.14 -12.68
C THR A 59 -5.80 -3.40 -11.46
N LEU A 60 -4.98 -3.13 -10.43
CA LEU A 60 -5.40 -2.47 -9.19
C LEU A 60 -5.85 -1.02 -9.46
N ARG A 61 -7.00 -0.64 -8.91
CA ARG A 61 -7.62 0.70 -9.08
C ARG A 61 -8.04 1.35 -7.77
N TYR A 62 -8.20 0.56 -6.70
CA TYR A 62 -8.70 1.05 -5.42
C TYR A 62 -8.06 0.34 -4.24
N MET A 63 -7.80 1.09 -3.17
CA MET A 63 -7.40 0.59 -1.85
C MET A 63 -8.15 1.38 -0.78
N VAL A 64 -8.53 0.71 0.31
CA VAL A 64 -9.12 1.39 1.47
C VAL A 64 -8.06 2.13 2.28
N ASP A 65 -8.49 3.04 3.15
CA ASP A 65 -7.62 3.67 4.13
C ASP A 65 -6.92 2.63 5.02
N ASN A 66 -5.75 2.97 5.51
CA ASN A 66 -4.93 2.14 6.40
C ASN A 66 -4.44 0.80 5.80
N THR A 67 -4.44 0.64 4.48
CA THR A 67 -4.12 -0.63 3.82
C THR A 67 -2.79 -1.23 4.28
N PHE A 68 -1.71 -0.44 4.40
CA PHE A 68 -0.37 -0.87 4.79
C PHE A 68 0.15 -0.18 6.05
N ILE A 69 -0.74 0.33 6.90
CA ILE A 69 -0.33 1.01 8.14
C ILE A 69 0.60 0.12 8.99
N GLU A 70 1.68 0.71 9.51
CA GLU A 70 2.69 0.03 10.34
C GLU A 70 3.35 -1.22 9.72
N CYS A 71 3.20 -1.40 8.40
CA CYS A 71 3.77 -2.54 7.70
C CYS A 71 5.28 -2.35 7.48
N PRO A 72 6.12 -3.39 7.69
CA PRO A 72 7.57 -3.28 7.54
C PRO A 72 8.05 -3.37 6.08
N LEU A 73 7.26 -2.85 5.14
CA LEU A 73 7.63 -2.76 3.73
C LEU A 73 8.89 -1.91 3.56
N GLU A 74 9.82 -2.35 2.72
CA GLU A 74 11.04 -1.61 2.38
C GLU A 74 10.86 -0.77 1.10
N GLU A 75 10.08 -1.26 0.18
CA GLU A 75 9.77 -0.61 -1.10
C GLU A 75 8.31 -0.84 -1.46
N LEU A 76 7.69 0.16 -2.09
CA LEU A 76 6.33 0.06 -2.62
C LEU A 76 6.28 0.67 -4.02
N VAL A 77 5.87 -0.13 -5.00
CA VAL A 77 5.62 0.31 -6.37
C VAL A 77 4.13 0.30 -6.62
N LEU A 78 3.55 1.48 -6.80
CA LEU A 78 2.13 1.62 -7.11
C LEU A 78 1.90 1.51 -8.61
N PRO A 79 0.92 0.70 -9.08
CA PRO A 79 0.72 0.46 -10.49
C PRO A 79 0.06 1.64 -11.21
N GLU A 80 0.33 1.76 -12.51
CA GLU A 80 -0.40 2.69 -13.38
C GLU A 80 -1.91 2.40 -13.35
N GLY A 81 -2.71 3.47 -13.40
CA GLY A 81 -4.16 3.40 -13.28
C GLY A 81 -4.70 3.71 -11.89
N LEU A 82 -3.86 3.70 -10.84
CA LEU A 82 -4.24 4.32 -9.56
C LEU A 82 -4.27 5.83 -9.71
N THR A 83 -5.36 6.46 -9.25
CA THR A 83 -5.55 7.91 -9.28
C THR A 83 -5.48 8.54 -7.90
N GLU A 84 -5.61 7.73 -6.85
CA GLU A 84 -5.63 8.18 -5.47
C GLU A 84 -4.85 7.21 -4.57
N ILE A 85 -4.07 7.77 -3.65
CA ILE A 85 -3.51 7.09 -2.49
C ILE A 85 -4.42 7.36 -1.30
N PRO A 86 -4.96 6.31 -0.65
CA PRO A 86 -5.88 6.47 0.48
C PRO A 86 -5.20 7.06 1.71
N GLY A 87 -6.02 7.52 2.66
CA GLY A 87 -5.54 8.04 3.94
C GLY A 87 -4.79 6.99 4.77
N CYS A 88 -3.75 7.41 5.45
CA CYS A 88 -2.91 6.58 6.32
C CYS A 88 -2.39 5.29 5.66
N MET A 89 -2.31 5.24 4.32
CA MET A 89 -1.97 4.02 3.57
C MET A 89 -0.69 3.37 4.10
N CYS A 90 0.36 4.15 4.30
CA CYS A 90 1.67 3.71 4.79
C CYS A 90 2.08 4.47 6.06
N GLU A 91 1.14 4.94 6.87
CA GLU A 91 1.46 5.61 8.12
C GLU A 91 2.33 4.69 8.99
N SER A 92 3.42 5.25 9.54
CA SER A 92 4.38 4.52 10.40
C SER A 92 5.04 3.30 9.75
N CYS A 93 5.16 3.28 8.43
CA CYS A 93 6.00 2.29 7.73
C CYS A 93 7.48 2.64 7.94
N LEU A 94 8.06 2.21 9.08
CA LEU A 94 9.37 2.67 9.54
C LEU A 94 10.55 2.15 8.69
N GLU A 95 10.33 1.08 7.92
CA GLU A 95 11.35 0.46 7.05
C GLU A 95 11.24 0.94 5.59
N LEU A 96 10.23 1.76 5.26
CA LEU A 96 9.97 2.18 3.89
C LEU A 96 11.00 3.20 3.41
N LYS A 97 11.82 2.79 2.45
CA LYS A 97 12.94 3.58 1.87
C LYS A 97 12.54 4.27 0.58
N ARG A 98 11.69 3.61 -0.22
CA ARG A 98 11.36 4.02 -1.59
C ARG A 98 9.91 3.76 -1.92
N VAL A 99 9.28 4.75 -2.56
CA VAL A 99 7.95 4.61 -3.16
C VAL A 99 8.01 5.08 -4.61
N VAL A 100 7.46 4.28 -5.51
CA VAL A 100 7.27 4.66 -6.92
C VAL A 100 5.80 4.97 -7.13
N LEU A 101 5.52 6.21 -7.52
CA LEU A 101 4.17 6.72 -7.78
C LEU A 101 3.83 6.58 -9.27
N PRO A 102 2.58 6.20 -9.63
CA PRO A 102 2.15 6.13 -11.01
C PRO A 102 1.93 7.53 -11.62
N SER A 103 2.12 7.65 -12.92
CA SER A 103 1.85 8.91 -13.66
C SER A 103 0.38 9.31 -13.63
N THR A 104 -0.51 8.37 -13.39
CA THR A 104 -1.97 8.56 -13.29
C THR A 104 -2.42 9.18 -11.98
N LEU A 105 -1.53 9.28 -10.96
CA LEU A 105 -1.89 9.75 -9.63
C LEU A 105 -2.30 11.23 -9.64
N ARG A 106 -3.41 11.53 -8.95
CA ARG A 106 -3.98 12.88 -8.79
C ARG A 106 -4.08 13.32 -7.34
N VAL A 107 -4.27 12.38 -6.41
CA VAL A 107 -4.53 12.70 -5.00
C VAL A 107 -3.67 11.83 -4.10
N ILE A 108 -3.04 12.45 -3.10
CA ILE A 108 -2.39 11.77 -1.97
C ILE A 108 -3.21 12.07 -0.72
N GLY A 109 -3.72 11.03 -0.09
CA GLY A 109 -4.61 11.10 1.07
C GLY A 109 -3.95 11.64 2.34
N ASN A 110 -4.79 11.96 3.33
CA ASN A 110 -4.35 12.46 4.62
C ASN A 110 -3.41 11.46 5.32
N ALA A 111 -2.27 11.95 5.84
CA ALA A 111 -1.28 11.14 6.55
C ALA A 111 -0.76 9.88 5.78
N ALA A 112 -0.90 9.85 4.45
CA ALA A 112 -0.63 8.65 3.64
C ALA A 112 0.74 8.03 3.88
N PHE A 113 1.78 8.83 4.14
CA PHE A 113 3.16 8.43 4.45
C PHE A 113 3.66 9.04 5.76
N CYS A 114 2.76 9.45 6.65
CA CYS A 114 3.12 10.05 7.93
C CYS A 114 4.05 9.10 8.72
N HIS A 115 5.11 9.65 9.34
CA HIS A 115 6.11 8.88 10.08
C HIS A 115 6.93 7.85 9.26
N CYS A 116 6.96 7.92 7.93
CA CYS A 116 7.90 7.14 7.12
C CYS A 116 9.32 7.76 7.24
N LYS A 117 9.98 7.52 8.37
CA LYS A 117 11.19 8.27 8.78
C LYS A 117 12.40 8.10 7.86
N ILE A 118 12.52 6.95 7.21
CA ILE A 118 13.65 6.67 6.30
C ILE A 118 13.28 6.77 4.82
N LEU A 119 12.04 7.15 4.51
CA LEU A 119 11.63 7.42 3.14
C LEU A 119 12.45 8.60 2.60
N SER A 120 13.31 8.33 1.63
CA SER A 120 14.26 9.31 1.10
C SER A 120 14.10 9.57 -0.39
N ASN A 121 13.34 8.73 -1.08
CA ASN A 121 13.22 8.77 -2.52
C ASN A 121 11.77 8.59 -2.95
N ILE A 122 11.13 9.71 -3.32
CA ILE A 122 9.80 9.75 -3.93
C ILE A 122 9.79 10.87 -4.97
N VAL A 123 9.26 10.57 -6.15
CA VAL A 123 9.09 11.55 -7.23
C VAL A 123 7.61 11.77 -7.44
N LEU A 124 7.16 13.00 -7.25
CA LEU A 124 5.77 13.37 -7.47
C LEU A 124 5.49 13.49 -8.97
N PRO A 125 4.41 12.87 -9.50
CA PRO A 125 4.07 12.96 -10.92
C PRO A 125 3.54 14.35 -11.28
N ASP A 126 3.80 14.80 -12.52
CA ASP A 126 3.38 16.14 -13.01
C ASP A 126 1.87 16.38 -12.92
N GLY A 127 1.06 15.31 -13.01
CA GLY A 127 -0.40 15.39 -12.95
C GLY A 127 -0.98 15.41 -11.54
N LEU A 128 -0.16 15.41 -10.49
CA LEU A 128 -0.65 15.44 -9.10
C LEU A 128 -1.36 16.77 -8.80
N GLU A 129 -2.56 16.69 -8.26
CA GLU A 129 -3.43 17.85 -8.03
C GLU A 129 -3.55 18.21 -6.55
N ILE A 130 -3.64 17.20 -5.67
CA ILE A 130 -3.93 17.41 -4.23
C ILE A 130 -3.01 16.53 -3.39
N ILE A 131 -2.39 17.15 -2.38
CA ILE A 131 -1.74 16.48 -1.25
C ILE A 131 -2.49 16.93 0.01
N HIS A 132 -3.16 15.99 0.67
CA HIS A 132 -3.89 16.26 1.90
C HIS A 132 -2.98 16.46 3.11
N ALA A 133 -3.58 16.91 4.23
CA ALA A 133 -2.85 17.23 5.44
C ALA A 133 -2.00 16.04 5.93
N ASP A 134 -0.83 16.36 6.47
CA ASP A 134 0.10 15.41 7.10
C ASP A 134 0.61 14.26 6.20
N ALA A 135 0.34 14.30 4.88
CA ALA A 135 0.67 13.22 3.95
C ALA A 135 2.14 12.75 4.08
N PHE A 136 3.07 13.64 4.35
CA PHE A 136 4.50 13.37 4.55
C PHE A 136 5.03 13.88 5.90
N ALA A 137 4.14 14.07 6.89
CA ALA A 137 4.57 14.55 8.20
C ALA A 137 5.58 13.57 8.83
N CYS A 138 6.61 14.11 9.47
CA CYS A 138 7.69 13.32 10.08
C CYS A 138 8.50 12.41 9.13
N CYS A 139 8.44 12.64 7.83
CA CYS A 139 9.33 12.00 6.84
C CYS A 139 10.69 12.70 6.84
N VAL A 140 11.47 12.52 7.91
CA VAL A 140 12.68 13.32 8.18
C VAL A 140 13.82 13.10 7.19
N SER A 141 13.78 12.03 6.40
CA SER A 141 14.79 11.71 5.37
C SER A 141 14.42 12.24 3.97
N LEU A 142 13.21 12.73 3.77
CA LEU A 142 12.82 13.37 2.50
C LEU A 142 13.57 14.69 2.29
N LYS A 143 14.04 14.89 1.06
CA LYS A 143 14.76 16.08 0.62
C LYS A 143 13.99 16.82 -0.45
#